data_9163a06138432f2f90aa7ecb1aa94fcc
#
_entry.id   9163a06138432f2f90aa7ecb1aa94fcc
#
_cell.length_a   1.000
_cell.length_b   1.000
_cell.length_c   1.000
_cell.angle_alpha   90.00
_cell.angle_beta   90.00
_cell.angle_gamma   90.00
#
_symmetry.space_group_name_H-M   'P 1'
#
loop_
_entity.id
_entity.type
_entity.pdbx_description
1 polymer ?
#
loop_
_entity_poly.entity_id
_entity_poly.type
_entity_poly.pdbx_seq_one_letter_code
_entity_poly.pdbx_strand_id
1 'polypeptide(L)'
;MFSARWKGVIKAPVTGEYEFKMSADNWSKLYLGGKLVIDQWDNGKNNGTYRIRLQAGQILPIQVEYAEIDDNAWTSIEWRLVGRTMSADALYNRVIASARTSDITIVVVGESMNLVGEGKDR
;
A
#
# COMPACT_ATOMS: atom_id res chain seq x y z
N MET A 1 -2.83 3.69 -23.97
CA MET A 1 -1.44 3.75 -23.48
C MET A 1 -1.19 5.09 -22.80
N PHE A 2 -0.69 5.07 -21.55
CA PHE A 2 -0.24 6.26 -20.81
C PHE A 2 0.83 5.88 -19.81
N SER A 3 1.50 6.86 -19.21
CA SER A 3 2.40 6.64 -18.07
C SER A 3 2.12 7.65 -16.97
N ALA A 4 2.39 7.24 -15.74
CA ALA A 4 2.24 8.07 -14.56
C ALA A 4 3.47 7.98 -13.66
N ARG A 5 3.79 9.07 -12.97
CA ARG A 5 4.83 9.12 -11.95
C ARG A 5 4.30 9.87 -10.74
N TRP A 6 4.32 9.19 -9.60
CA TRP A 6 3.98 9.78 -8.31
C TRP A 6 5.25 9.94 -7.47
N LYS A 7 5.35 11.06 -6.79
CA LYS A 7 6.44 11.37 -5.85
C LYS A 7 5.86 11.83 -4.53
N GLY A 8 6.48 11.42 -3.46
CA GLY A 8 6.08 11.80 -2.12
C GLY A 8 7.11 11.40 -1.09
N VAL A 9 6.68 11.40 0.16
CA VAL A 9 7.48 10.92 1.29
C VAL A 9 6.63 10.01 2.16
N ILE A 10 7.26 9.04 2.78
CA ILE A 10 6.68 8.22 3.83
C ILE A 10 7.44 8.49 5.13
N LYS A 11 6.76 8.39 6.26
CA LYS A 11 7.34 8.51 7.59
C LYS A 11 7.09 7.23 8.36
N ALA A 12 8.16 6.56 8.79
CA ALA A 12 8.06 5.34 9.56
C ALA A 12 7.49 5.64 10.97
N PRO A 13 6.35 5.04 11.36
CA PRO A 13 5.74 5.30 12.67
C PRO A 13 6.52 4.67 13.83
N VAL A 14 7.22 3.58 13.59
CA VAL A 14 8.03 2.85 14.59
C VAL A 14 9.31 2.32 13.97
N THR A 15 10.33 2.05 14.79
CA THR A 15 11.55 1.39 14.33
C THR A 15 11.27 -0.08 14.02
N GLY A 16 11.70 -0.56 12.85
CA GLY A 16 11.55 -1.95 12.46
C GLY A 16 11.88 -2.22 11.00
N GLU A 17 11.72 -3.47 10.60
CA GLU A 17 11.80 -3.89 9.21
C GLU A 17 10.45 -3.70 8.53
N TYR A 18 10.44 -3.02 7.41
CA TYR A 18 9.25 -2.79 6.61
C TYR A 18 9.33 -3.55 5.30
N GLU A 19 8.24 -4.19 4.93
CA GLU A 19 8.07 -4.83 3.63
C GLU A 19 7.18 -3.96 2.77
N PHE A 20 7.69 -3.60 1.60
CA PHE A 20 6.94 -2.96 0.53
C PHE A 20 6.54 -4.01 -0.48
N LYS A 21 5.29 -3.98 -0.90
CA LYS A 21 4.77 -4.80 -1.97
C LYS A 21 4.20 -3.90 -3.04
N MET A 22 4.57 -4.14 -4.29
CA MET A 22 4.03 -3.45 -5.44
C MET A 22 3.43 -4.47 -6.39
N SER A 23 2.24 -4.17 -6.87
CA SER A 23 1.51 -4.96 -7.85
C SER A 23 0.91 -4.02 -8.89
N ALA A 24 0.90 -4.42 -10.14
CA ALA A 24 0.32 -3.68 -11.24
C ALA A 24 -0.16 -4.67 -12.31
N ASP A 25 -1.03 -4.27 -13.19
CA ASP A 25 -1.40 -5.05 -14.36
C ASP A 25 -0.37 -4.95 -15.49
N ASN A 26 0.34 -3.82 -15.56
CA ASN A 26 1.38 -3.61 -16.55
C ASN A 26 2.73 -3.20 -15.88
N TRP A 27 3.48 -2.31 -16.48
CA TRP A 27 4.84 -1.98 -16.07
C TRP A 27 4.90 -1.03 -14.89
N SER A 28 5.73 -1.37 -13.92
CA SER A 28 5.87 -0.55 -12.72
C SER A 28 7.28 -0.56 -12.13
N LYS A 29 7.64 0.55 -11.45
CA LYS A 29 8.89 0.71 -10.70
C LYS A 29 8.63 1.40 -9.38
N LEU A 30 9.32 0.93 -8.36
CA LEU A 30 9.36 1.58 -7.04
C LEU A 30 10.77 2.05 -6.72
N TYR A 31 10.86 3.30 -6.34
CA TYR A 31 12.08 3.90 -5.79
C TYR A 31 11.86 4.30 -4.33
N LEU A 32 12.80 3.95 -3.48
CA LEU A 32 12.86 4.37 -2.08
C LEU A 32 14.19 5.06 -1.80
N GLY A 33 14.15 6.29 -1.27
CA GLY A 33 15.34 7.09 -1.03
C GLY A 33 16.17 7.37 -2.30
N GLY A 34 15.51 7.43 -3.47
CA GLY A 34 16.16 7.58 -4.77
C GLY A 34 16.72 6.30 -5.38
N LYS A 35 16.71 5.18 -4.64
CA LYS A 35 17.17 3.88 -5.13
C LYS A 35 16.00 3.10 -5.75
N LEU A 36 16.18 2.55 -6.96
CA LEU A 36 15.27 1.58 -7.56
C LEU A 36 15.30 0.29 -6.75
N VAL A 37 14.17 -0.11 -6.18
CA VAL A 37 14.06 -1.27 -5.27
C VAL A 37 13.13 -2.36 -5.80
N ILE A 38 12.15 -2.00 -6.62
CA ILE A 38 11.31 -2.95 -7.36
C ILE A 38 11.28 -2.49 -8.80
N ASP A 39 11.66 -3.37 -9.71
CA ASP A 39 11.62 -3.16 -11.15
C ASP A 39 10.79 -4.27 -11.80
N GLN A 40 9.65 -3.89 -12.33
CA GLN A 40 8.71 -4.76 -13.06
C GLN A 40 8.48 -4.21 -14.48
N TRP A 41 9.44 -3.41 -14.95
CA TRP A 41 9.45 -2.87 -16.29
C TRP A 41 10.01 -3.93 -17.23
N ASP A 42 9.29 -4.32 -18.22
CA ASP A 42 9.72 -5.28 -19.24
C ASP A 42 9.71 -6.78 -18.89
N ASN A 43 9.40 -7.18 -17.67
CA ASN A 43 9.59 -8.57 -17.26
C ASN A 43 8.31 -9.40 -17.12
N GLY A 44 7.12 -8.83 -17.37
CA GLY A 44 5.84 -9.49 -17.17
C GLY A 44 5.59 -9.93 -15.71
N LYS A 45 6.40 -9.44 -14.77
CA LYS A 45 6.26 -9.71 -13.33
C LYS A 45 5.46 -8.60 -12.70
N ASN A 46 4.20 -8.85 -12.42
CA ASN A 46 3.27 -7.84 -11.90
C ASN A 46 3.27 -7.73 -10.36
N ASN A 47 4.16 -8.44 -9.67
CA ASN A 47 4.26 -8.44 -8.21
C ASN A 47 5.73 -8.41 -7.76
N GLY A 48 6.09 -7.43 -6.98
CA GLY A 48 7.43 -7.31 -6.38
C GLY A 48 7.36 -6.97 -4.91
N THR A 49 8.37 -7.42 -4.16
CA THR A 49 8.53 -7.11 -2.74
C THR A 49 9.93 -6.60 -2.46
N TYR A 50 10.05 -5.69 -1.50
CA TYR A 50 11.33 -5.18 -1.01
C TYR A 50 11.26 -4.92 0.49
N ARG A 51 12.32 -5.26 1.22
CA ARG A 51 12.43 -5.03 2.67
C ARG A 51 13.50 -4.02 2.99
N ILE A 52 13.20 -3.16 3.96
CA ILE A 52 14.10 -2.13 4.45
C ILE A 52 13.87 -1.90 5.94
N ARG A 53 14.95 -1.69 6.68
CA ARG A 53 14.88 -1.28 8.08
C ARG A 53 14.80 0.23 8.17
N LEU A 54 13.82 0.74 8.91
CA LEU A 54 13.61 2.17 9.15
C LEU A 54 13.56 2.45 10.64
N GLN A 55 13.94 3.66 11.02
CA GLN A 55 13.82 4.15 12.38
C GLN A 55 12.49 4.91 12.56
N ALA A 56 11.98 4.92 13.79
CA ALA A 56 10.80 5.72 14.12
C ALA A 56 11.01 7.19 13.75
N GLY A 57 10.07 7.78 13.04
CA GLY A 57 10.16 9.16 12.56
C GLY A 57 10.99 9.36 11.29
N GLN A 58 11.73 8.35 10.83
CA GLN A 58 12.51 8.45 9.60
C GLN A 58 11.61 8.78 8.41
N ILE A 59 12.00 9.81 7.66
CA ILE A 59 11.33 10.22 6.41
C ILE A 59 12.10 9.61 5.24
N LEU A 60 11.39 8.97 4.35
CA LEU A 60 11.95 8.31 3.18
C LEU A 60 11.23 8.81 1.92
N PRO A 61 11.95 9.43 0.95
CA PRO A 61 11.38 9.75 -0.34
C PRO A 61 10.89 8.49 -1.06
N ILE A 62 9.70 8.56 -1.63
CA ILE A 62 9.11 7.49 -2.45
C ILE A 62 8.78 8.02 -3.83
N GLN A 63 9.08 7.23 -4.86
CA GLN A 63 8.64 7.47 -6.23
C GLN A 63 8.11 6.17 -6.80
N VAL A 64 6.95 6.27 -7.43
CA VAL A 64 6.31 5.18 -8.18
C VAL A 64 6.24 5.59 -9.63
N GLU A 65 6.62 4.71 -10.53
CA GLU A 65 6.41 4.84 -11.97
C GLU A 65 5.52 3.71 -12.44
N TYR A 66 4.61 4.04 -13.33
CA TYR A 66 3.67 3.12 -13.92
C TYR A 66 3.49 3.43 -15.39
N ALA A 67 3.38 2.42 -16.22
CA ALA A 67 2.98 2.56 -17.61
C ALA A 67 1.93 1.53 -17.97
N GLU A 68 0.91 2.02 -18.64
CA GLU A 68 -0.25 1.28 -19.11
C GLU A 68 -0.18 1.07 -20.61
N ILE A 69 -0.37 -0.17 -21.05
CA ILE A 69 -0.39 -0.54 -22.47
C ILE A 69 -1.73 -1.09 -22.94
N ASP A 70 -2.55 -1.58 -22.01
CA ASP A 70 -3.85 -2.20 -22.27
C ASP A 70 -5.02 -1.36 -21.71
N ASP A 71 -6.20 -1.96 -21.59
CA ASP A 71 -7.43 -1.25 -21.19
C ASP A 71 -7.69 -1.24 -19.68
N ASN A 72 -7.05 -2.12 -18.90
CA ASN A 72 -7.30 -2.28 -17.46
C ASN A 72 -6.18 -1.67 -16.62
N ALA A 73 -6.26 -0.36 -16.37
CA ALA A 73 -5.22 0.37 -15.65
C ALA A 73 -5.35 0.24 -14.13
N TRP A 74 -4.45 -0.48 -13.49
CA TRP A 74 -4.35 -0.48 -12.03
C TRP A 74 -2.90 -0.66 -11.54
N THR A 75 -2.59 -0.03 -10.43
CA THR A 75 -1.35 -0.27 -9.67
C THR A 75 -1.62 -0.10 -8.19
N SER A 76 -0.96 -0.90 -7.38
CA SER A 76 -1.07 -0.89 -5.92
C SER A 76 0.30 -0.91 -5.30
N ILE A 77 0.47 -0.11 -4.26
CA ILE A 77 1.62 -0.17 -3.37
C ILE A 77 1.14 -0.31 -1.93
N GLU A 78 1.66 -1.31 -1.25
CA GLU A 78 1.40 -1.59 0.14
C GLU A 78 2.71 -1.56 0.92
N TRP A 79 2.66 -1.18 2.19
CA TRP A 79 3.78 -1.35 3.08
C TRP A 79 3.32 -1.75 4.48
N ARG A 80 4.10 -2.61 5.13
CA ARG A 80 3.78 -3.13 6.45
C ARG A 80 5.03 -3.36 7.29
N LEU A 81 4.90 -3.27 8.60
CA LEU A 81 5.94 -3.68 9.53
C LEU A 81 6.00 -5.22 9.59
N VAL A 82 7.18 -5.79 9.31
CA VAL A 82 7.40 -7.24 9.35
C VAL A 82 7.32 -7.76 10.78
N GLY A 83 6.65 -8.91 10.96
CA GLY A 83 6.51 -9.55 12.27
C GLY A 83 5.46 -8.92 13.19
N ARG A 84 4.76 -7.88 12.76
CA ARG A 84 3.66 -7.27 13.52
C ARG A 84 2.33 -7.49 12.81
N THR A 85 1.76 -8.64 13.02
CA THR A 85 0.35 -8.89 12.67
C THR A 85 -0.49 -8.39 13.84
N MET A 86 -1.28 -7.33 13.63
CA MET A 86 -2.30 -6.96 14.60
C MET A 86 -3.46 -7.93 14.44
N SER A 87 -3.94 -8.50 15.56
CA SER A 87 -5.21 -9.23 15.54
C SER A 87 -6.35 -8.28 15.18
N ALA A 88 -7.45 -8.82 14.66
CA ALA A 88 -8.64 -8.02 14.36
C ALA A 88 -9.12 -7.25 15.60
N ASP A 89 -9.08 -7.88 16.78
CA ASP A 89 -9.46 -7.26 18.04
C ASP A 89 -8.52 -6.10 18.44
N ALA A 90 -7.21 -6.27 18.23
CA ALA A 90 -6.26 -5.20 18.52
C ALA A 90 -6.45 -4.00 17.58
N LEU A 91 -6.76 -4.24 16.29
CA LEU A 91 -7.11 -3.21 15.34
C LEU A 91 -8.41 -2.51 15.74
N TYR A 92 -9.44 -3.27 16.06
CA TYR A 92 -10.75 -2.77 16.49
C TYR A 92 -10.64 -1.88 17.74
N ASN A 93 -9.94 -2.35 18.77
CA ASN A 93 -9.73 -1.57 20.01
C ASN A 93 -8.95 -0.27 19.74
N ARG A 94 -8.01 -0.29 18.81
CA ARG A 94 -7.26 0.91 18.42
C ARG A 94 -8.13 1.92 17.68
N VAL A 95 -9.03 1.47 16.82
CA VAL A 95 -10.00 2.34 16.13
C VAL A 95 -10.94 3.00 17.14
N ILE A 96 -11.49 2.22 18.09
CA ILE A 96 -12.34 2.74 19.16
C ILE A 96 -11.60 3.77 20.02
N ALA A 97 -10.36 3.48 20.41
CA ALA A 97 -9.57 4.40 21.22
C ALA A 97 -9.34 5.74 20.48
N SER A 98 -9.03 5.68 19.17
CA SER A 98 -8.90 6.88 18.34
C SER A 98 -10.21 7.68 18.26
N ALA A 99 -11.32 7.00 18.04
CA ALA A 99 -12.64 7.64 17.97
C ALA A 99 -13.00 8.35 19.27
N ARG A 100 -12.70 7.76 20.43
CA ARG A 100 -12.97 8.34 21.75
C ARG A 100 -12.19 9.62 22.06
N THR A 101 -11.06 9.84 21.39
CA THR A 101 -10.18 11.01 21.60
C THR A 101 -10.30 12.04 20.47
N SER A 102 -11.19 11.82 19.53
CA SER A 102 -11.44 12.72 18.40
C SER A 102 -12.69 13.54 18.64
N ASP A 103 -12.68 14.81 18.28
CA ASP A 103 -13.86 15.69 18.33
C ASP A 103 -14.94 15.24 17.35
N ILE A 104 -14.53 14.70 16.20
CA ILE A 104 -15.41 14.18 15.15
C ILE A 104 -14.81 12.88 14.62
N THR A 105 -15.64 11.85 14.47
CA THR A 105 -15.28 10.59 13.84
C THR A 105 -16.13 10.37 12.59
N ILE A 106 -15.48 10.21 11.44
CA ILE A 106 -16.15 9.87 10.19
C ILE A 106 -15.94 8.38 9.94
N VAL A 107 -17.03 7.63 9.88
CA VAL A 107 -17.01 6.19 9.60
C VAL A 107 -17.49 5.97 8.16
N VAL A 108 -16.59 5.45 7.32
CA VAL A 108 -16.94 5.03 5.97
C VAL A 108 -17.23 3.54 6.02
N VAL A 109 -18.44 3.17 5.71
CA VAL A 109 -18.89 1.77 5.64
C VAL A 109 -19.32 1.44 4.23
N GLY A 110 -19.05 0.21 3.79
CA GLY A 110 -19.43 -0.27 2.48
C GLY A 110 -19.26 -1.78 2.39
N GLU A 111 -19.87 -2.35 1.41
CA GLU A 111 -19.72 -3.77 1.09
C GLU A 111 -18.69 -3.92 -0.04
N SER A 112 -17.85 -4.94 0.04
CA SER A 112 -16.93 -5.26 -1.04
C SER A 112 -17.61 -6.10 -2.11
N MET A 113 -17.14 -6.02 -3.35
CA MET A 113 -17.63 -6.85 -4.45
C MET A 113 -17.48 -8.37 -4.19
N ASN A 114 -16.64 -8.75 -3.21
CA ASN A 114 -16.52 -10.14 -2.77
C ASN A 114 -17.66 -10.58 -1.85
N LEU A 115 -18.34 -9.65 -1.19
CA LEU A 115 -19.45 -9.92 -0.27
C LEU A 115 -20.81 -9.72 -0.96
N VAL A 116 -20.87 -8.78 -1.88
CA VAL A 116 -22.08 -8.47 -2.64
C VAL A 116 -21.75 -8.51 -4.13
N GLY A 117 -22.49 -9.25 -4.87
CA GLY A 117 -22.42 -9.37 -6.33
C GLY A 117 -23.71 -9.92 -6.87
N GLU A 118 -23.97 -9.68 -8.13
CA GLU A 118 -25.11 -10.28 -8.82
C GLU A 118 -25.08 -11.80 -8.64
N GLY A 119 -26.13 -12.39 -8.11
CA GLY A 119 -26.20 -13.83 -7.83
C GLY A 119 -25.65 -14.30 -6.48
N LYS A 120 -25.21 -13.39 -5.59
CA LYS A 120 -24.93 -13.74 -4.18
C LYS A 120 -26.10 -13.40 -3.29
N ASP A 121 -26.69 -14.45 -2.72
CA ASP A 121 -27.74 -14.34 -1.71
C ASP A 121 -27.16 -13.85 -0.38
N ARG A 122 -27.90 -13.04 0.36
CA ARG A 122 -27.51 -12.51 1.67
C ARG A 122 -28.02 -13.37 2.79
#